data_570d14b87d9b8bdbc798bfe4f37a2bb2
#
_entry.id   570d14b87d9b8bdbc798bfe4f37a2bb2
#
_cell.length_a   1.000
_cell.length_b   1.000
_cell.length_c   1.000
_cell.angle_alpha   90.00
_cell.angle_beta   90.00
_cell.angle_gamma   90.00
#
_symmetry.space_group_name_H-M   'P 1'
#
loop_
_entity.id
_entity.type
_entity.pdbx_description
1 polymer ?
#
loop_
_entity_poly.entity_id
_entity_poly.type
_entity_poly.pdbx_seq_one_letter_code
_entity_poly.pdbx_strand_id
1 'polypeptide(L)'
;KFPAQLTDAPEMVLRGGCVGIQKMEYLPGRGVYEYPYTPESFPWFYDKEQWIKYLDMLVENRMNSLYLWNGHPFASLVKLEEYPFAVEVDEETFKKNEEMFSFLTAEADKRGIFVIQMFYNILLSKPFAEHYGLKTQDRNRPITPLVSDYTRKSVAAFIEKYPNVGLLVCLG
;
A
#
# COMPACT_ATOMS: atom_id res chain seq x y z
N LYS A 1 -7.59 -40.45 -21.76
CA LYS A 1 -7.10 -39.62 -22.90
C LYS A 1 -7.36 -38.18 -22.56
N PHE A 2 -6.32 -37.40 -22.41
CA PHE A 2 -6.45 -35.94 -22.29
C PHE A 2 -6.76 -35.37 -23.69
N PRO A 3 -7.59 -34.32 -23.81
CA PRO A 3 -7.81 -33.67 -25.10
C PRO A 3 -6.46 -33.18 -25.66
N ALA A 4 -6.22 -33.37 -26.93
CA ALA A 4 -4.92 -33.10 -27.55
C ALA A 4 -4.51 -31.62 -27.57
N GLN A 5 -5.44 -30.71 -27.41
CA GLN A 5 -5.21 -29.26 -27.25
C GLN A 5 -6.37 -28.65 -26.47
N LEU A 6 -6.06 -28.03 -25.34
CA LEU A 6 -6.96 -27.13 -24.64
C LEU A 6 -6.32 -25.73 -24.66
N THR A 7 -6.96 -24.81 -25.37
CA THR A 7 -6.57 -23.40 -25.32
C THR A 7 -7.58 -22.67 -24.45
N ASP A 8 -7.10 -22.13 -23.35
CA ASP A 8 -7.90 -21.33 -22.43
C ASP A 8 -7.19 -19.99 -22.20
N ALA A 9 -7.81 -18.92 -22.60
CA ALA A 9 -7.29 -17.56 -22.43
C ALA A 9 -8.33 -16.69 -21.73
N PRO A 10 -7.97 -16.07 -20.58
CA PRO A 10 -8.90 -15.18 -19.89
C PRO A 10 -9.13 -13.91 -20.69
N GLU A 11 -10.37 -13.42 -20.70
CA GLU A 11 -10.74 -12.16 -21.36
C GLU A 11 -10.13 -10.94 -20.67
N MET A 12 -10.00 -10.98 -19.33
CA MET A 12 -9.40 -9.89 -18.56
C MET A 12 -7.91 -10.14 -18.33
N VAL A 13 -7.10 -9.13 -18.59
CA VAL A 13 -5.64 -9.17 -18.39
C VAL A 13 -5.30 -9.25 -16.91
N LEU A 14 -5.90 -8.38 -16.08
CA LEU A 14 -5.73 -8.37 -14.63
C LEU A 14 -6.98 -8.94 -13.94
N ARG A 15 -6.77 -9.92 -13.09
CA ARG A 15 -7.80 -10.62 -12.33
C ARG A 15 -7.29 -10.79 -10.91
N GLY A 16 -7.95 -10.22 -9.93
CA GLY A 16 -7.44 -10.27 -8.56
C GLY A 16 -8.43 -9.90 -7.49
N GLY A 17 -8.00 -10.11 -6.25
CA GLY A 17 -8.68 -9.68 -5.06
C GLY A 17 -8.16 -8.35 -4.56
N CYS A 18 -8.99 -7.62 -3.82
CA CYS A 18 -8.60 -6.43 -3.09
C CYS A 18 -8.57 -6.72 -1.59
N VAL A 19 -7.45 -6.42 -0.95
CA VAL A 19 -7.28 -6.56 0.50
C VAL A 19 -7.08 -5.18 1.10
N GLY A 20 -8.01 -4.78 1.97
CA GLY A 20 -7.93 -3.52 2.70
C GLY A 20 -7.02 -3.62 3.92
N ILE A 21 -5.82 -3.07 3.86
CA ILE A 21 -4.98 -2.80 5.03
C ILE A 21 -5.37 -1.40 5.51
N GLN A 22 -6.62 -1.24 5.92
CA GLN A 22 -7.22 0.05 6.14
C GLN A 22 -8.03 0.08 7.44
N LYS A 23 -7.70 1.04 8.28
CA LYS A 23 -8.45 1.42 9.47
C LYS A 23 -8.45 2.94 9.57
N MET A 24 -9.60 3.53 9.60
CA MET A 24 -9.77 4.98 9.56
C MET A 24 -10.52 5.48 10.78
N GLU A 25 -10.20 6.72 11.16
CA GLU A 25 -11.02 7.49 12.07
C GLU A 25 -11.13 8.94 11.61
N TYR A 26 -12.21 9.61 12.03
CA TYR A 26 -12.38 11.02 11.81
C TYR A 26 -11.74 11.84 12.93
N LEU A 27 -10.72 12.62 12.60
CA LEU A 27 -10.06 13.52 13.54
C LEU A 27 -10.69 14.92 13.44
N PRO A 28 -11.30 15.44 14.54
CA PRO A 28 -11.87 16.79 14.52
C PRO A 28 -10.87 17.85 14.06
N GLY A 29 -11.26 18.65 13.08
CA GLY A 29 -10.42 19.70 12.50
C GLY A 29 -9.30 19.22 11.57
N ARG A 30 -9.05 17.92 11.46
CA ARG A 30 -7.96 17.35 10.64
C ARG A 30 -8.43 16.52 9.45
N GLY A 31 -9.71 16.16 9.41
CA GLY A 31 -10.27 15.26 8.41
C GLY A 31 -10.11 13.78 8.76
N VAL A 32 -10.16 12.93 7.76
CA VAL A 32 -9.94 11.49 7.96
C VAL A 32 -8.46 11.21 8.20
N TYR A 33 -8.22 10.41 9.22
CA TYR A 33 -6.91 9.84 9.54
C TYR A 33 -6.93 8.35 9.19
N GLU A 34 -5.91 7.90 8.53
CA GLU A 34 -5.70 6.50 8.24
C GLU A 34 -4.56 5.95 9.10
N TYR A 35 -4.85 4.85 9.80
CA TYR A 35 -3.88 4.24 10.70
C TYR A 35 -2.69 3.66 9.96
N PRO A 36 -1.47 3.83 10.49
CA PRO A 36 -0.27 3.21 9.93
C PRO A 36 -0.29 1.69 10.14
N TYR A 37 0.58 0.99 9.43
CA TYR A 37 0.76 -0.45 9.59
C TYR A 37 1.48 -0.74 10.90
N THR A 38 0.73 -1.29 11.86
CA THR A 38 1.26 -1.77 13.13
C THR A 38 0.67 -3.13 13.49
N PRO A 39 1.37 -3.95 14.30
CA PRO A 39 0.81 -5.22 14.77
C PRO A 39 -0.53 -5.07 15.52
N GLU A 40 -0.75 -3.95 16.19
CA GLU A 40 -1.99 -3.65 16.92
C GLU A 40 -3.14 -3.32 15.95
N SER A 41 -2.87 -2.57 14.90
CA SER A 41 -3.88 -2.15 13.92
C SER A 41 -4.22 -3.27 12.93
N PHE A 42 -3.21 -4.03 12.52
CA PHE A 42 -3.33 -5.06 11.47
C PHE A 42 -2.55 -6.33 11.84
N PRO A 43 -2.89 -7.06 12.90
CA PRO A 43 -2.13 -8.24 13.33
C PRO A 43 -2.03 -9.31 12.23
N TRP A 44 -3.07 -9.50 11.43
CA TRP A 44 -3.11 -10.44 10.33
C TRP A 44 -2.13 -10.08 9.18
N PHE A 45 -1.76 -8.82 9.02
CA PHE A 45 -0.78 -8.41 8.00
C PHE A 45 0.58 -9.05 8.22
N TYR A 46 0.93 -9.36 9.46
CA TYR A 46 2.21 -9.95 9.85
C TYR A 46 2.20 -11.49 9.84
N ASP A 47 1.10 -12.13 9.44
CA ASP A 47 0.97 -13.57 9.33
C ASP A 47 1.41 -14.07 7.94
N LYS A 48 2.69 -14.50 7.85
CA LYS A 48 3.28 -15.01 6.61
C LYS A 48 2.56 -16.25 6.06
N GLU A 49 2.09 -17.13 6.95
CA GLU A 49 1.39 -18.35 6.51
C GLU A 49 0.03 -18.03 5.90
N GLN A 50 -0.68 -17.06 6.48
CA GLN A 50 -1.96 -16.62 5.95
C GLN A 50 -1.79 -15.98 4.57
N TRP A 51 -0.75 -15.18 4.37
CA TRP A 51 -0.46 -14.61 3.06
C TRP A 51 -0.12 -15.67 2.02
N ILE A 52 0.67 -16.68 2.36
CA ILE A 52 0.96 -17.80 1.47
C ILE A 52 -0.33 -18.51 1.04
N LYS A 53 -1.18 -18.87 1.99
CA LYS A 53 -2.48 -19.51 1.71
C LYS A 53 -3.38 -18.66 0.81
N TYR A 54 -3.40 -17.34 1.06
CA TYR A 54 -4.17 -16.42 0.26
C TYR A 54 -3.65 -16.31 -1.18
N LEU A 55 -2.33 -16.18 -1.34
CA LEU A 55 -1.70 -16.14 -2.67
C LEU A 55 -1.91 -17.46 -3.44
N ASP A 56 -1.80 -18.59 -2.78
CA ASP A 56 -2.06 -19.90 -3.39
C ASP A 56 -3.52 -20.01 -3.84
N MET A 57 -4.47 -19.55 -3.01
CA MET A 57 -5.89 -19.47 -3.39
C MET A 57 -6.13 -18.57 -4.60
N LEU A 58 -5.42 -17.45 -4.74
CA LEU A 58 -5.51 -16.60 -5.92
C LEU A 58 -5.07 -17.36 -7.18
N VAL A 59 -3.95 -18.08 -7.12
CA VAL A 59 -3.44 -18.88 -8.24
C VAL A 59 -4.41 -20.01 -8.62
N GLU A 60 -4.91 -20.75 -7.64
CA GLU A 60 -5.90 -21.82 -7.85
C GLU A 60 -7.16 -21.32 -8.56
N ASN A 61 -7.54 -20.07 -8.32
CA ASN A 61 -8.65 -19.40 -8.98
C ASN A 61 -8.25 -18.60 -10.22
N ARG A 62 -7.06 -18.86 -10.78
CA ARG A 62 -6.53 -18.21 -12.00
C ARG A 62 -6.45 -16.67 -11.89
N MET A 63 -6.29 -16.15 -10.70
CA MET A 63 -6.04 -14.75 -10.45
C MET A 63 -4.54 -14.45 -10.58
N ASN A 64 -4.20 -13.27 -11.08
CA ASN A 64 -2.82 -12.83 -11.32
C ASN A 64 -2.52 -11.45 -10.78
N SER A 65 -3.39 -10.91 -9.94
CA SER A 65 -3.17 -9.60 -9.33
C SER A 65 -3.70 -9.55 -7.89
N LEU A 66 -3.02 -8.79 -7.07
CA LEU A 66 -3.40 -8.48 -5.70
C LEU A 66 -3.40 -6.96 -5.52
N TYR A 67 -4.57 -6.41 -5.22
CA TYR A 67 -4.72 -5.00 -4.90
C TYR A 67 -4.66 -4.82 -3.39
N LEU A 68 -3.71 -4.00 -2.92
CA LEU A 68 -3.59 -3.61 -1.52
C LEU A 68 -4.16 -2.21 -1.35
N TRP A 69 -5.17 -2.08 -0.52
CA TRP A 69 -5.81 -0.80 -0.27
C TRP A 69 -5.33 -0.20 1.04
N ASN A 70 -4.70 0.96 0.97
CA ASN A 70 -4.45 1.86 2.09
C ASN A 70 -4.36 3.28 1.54
N GLY A 71 -4.94 4.25 2.23
CA GLY A 71 -5.00 5.61 1.72
C GLY A 71 -3.66 6.34 1.74
N HIS A 72 -2.74 5.97 2.66
CA HIS A 72 -1.41 6.58 2.75
C HIS A 72 -0.34 5.59 3.26
N PRO A 73 0.03 4.59 2.45
CA PRO A 73 0.95 3.52 2.88
C PRO A 73 2.38 4.01 3.13
N PHE A 74 2.75 5.15 2.55
CA PHE A 74 4.11 5.66 2.55
C PHE A 74 4.65 5.93 3.96
N ALA A 75 3.82 6.46 4.86
CA ALA A 75 4.19 6.74 6.24
C ALA A 75 4.61 5.49 7.05
N SER A 76 4.28 4.29 6.56
CA SER A 76 4.60 3.00 7.19
C SER A 76 5.68 2.20 6.46
N LEU A 77 6.00 2.55 5.20
CA LEU A 77 6.79 1.71 4.29
C LEU A 77 8.05 2.40 3.73
N VAL A 78 8.12 3.74 3.76
CA VAL A 78 9.28 4.49 3.25
C VAL A 78 9.71 5.61 4.19
N LYS A 79 10.99 5.95 4.16
CA LYS A 79 11.56 7.11 4.84
C LYS A 79 12.01 8.12 3.79
N LEU A 80 11.78 9.39 4.09
CA LEU A 80 12.20 10.51 3.25
C LEU A 80 13.30 11.28 3.96
N GLU A 81 14.43 11.50 3.31
CA GLU A 81 15.55 12.25 3.90
C GLU A 81 15.14 13.67 4.29
N GLU A 82 14.36 14.34 3.46
CA GLU A 82 13.92 15.72 3.70
C GLU A 82 12.75 15.83 4.69
N TYR A 83 12.03 14.73 4.92
CA TYR A 83 10.88 14.66 5.82
C TYR A 83 10.96 13.46 6.77
N PRO A 84 12.06 13.30 7.55
CA PRO A 84 12.27 12.12 8.37
C PRO A 84 11.19 11.93 9.44
N PHE A 85 10.56 13.02 9.84
CA PHE A 85 9.44 13.02 10.80
C PHE A 85 8.10 12.56 10.20
N ALA A 86 8.00 12.36 8.89
CA ALA A 86 6.75 11.95 8.25
C ALA A 86 6.40 10.47 8.45
N VAL A 87 7.31 9.66 8.97
CA VAL A 87 7.05 8.25 9.33
C VAL A 87 6.16 8.20 10.57
N GLU A 88 5.14 7.34 10.56
CA GLU A 88 4.15 7.23 11.66
C GLU A 88 4.37 6.03 12.57
N VAL A 89 5.41 5.27 12.37
CA VAL A 89 5.74 4.07 13.16
C VAL A 89 7.14 4.19 13.74
N ASP A 90 7.39 3.50 14.85
CA ASP A 90 8.73 3.41 15.42
C ASP A 90 9.67 2.56 14.54
N GLU A 91 10.95 2.59 14.86
CA GLU A 91 12.00 1.94 14.07
C GLU A 91 11.84 0.41 14.01
N GLU A 92 11.37 -0.21 15.09
CA GLU A 92 11.14 -1.65 15.14
C GLU A 92 9.97 -2.05 14.24
N THR A 93 8.86 -1.34 14.37
CA THR A 93 7.66 -1.55 13.53
C THR A 93 7.97 -1.26 12.07
N PHE A 94 8.75 -0.21 11.79
CA PHE A 94 9.16 0.11 10.42
C PHE A 94 9.92 -1.04 9.77
N LYS A 95 10.90 -1.63 10.46
CA LYS A 95 11.65 -2.80 9.96
C LYS A 95 10.75 -4.02 9.74
N LYS A 96 9.80 -4.27 10.66
CA LYS A 96 8.81 -5.34 10.48
C LYS A 96 7.95 -5.11 9.23
N ASN A 97 7.54 -3.87 8.99
CA ASN A 97 6.76 -3.51 7.82
C ASN A 97 7.55 -3.73 6.52
N GLU A 98 8.81 -3.31 6.49
CA GLU A 98 9.71 -3.55 5.35
C GLU A 98 9.86 -5.05 5.07
N GLU A 99 10.13 -5.84 6.11
CA GLU A 99 10.27 -7.29 5.99
C GLU A 99 9.00 -7.93 5.46
N MET A 100 7.85 -7.58 6.05
CA MET A 100 6.56 -8.18 5.66
C MET A 100 6.12 -7.78 4.26
N PHE A 101 6.26 -6.51 3.91
CA PHE A 101 5.88 -6.04 2.58
C PHE A 101 6.79 -6.64 1.50
N SER A 102 8.10 -6.69 1.74
CA SER A 102 9.06 -7.34 0.85
C SER A 102 8.80 -8.85 0.71
N PHE A 103 8.47 -9.53 1.82
CA PHE A 103 8.08 -10.93 1.80
C PHE A 103 6.84 -11.15 0.96
N LEU A 104 5.77 -10.39 1.20
CA LEU A 104 4.51 -10.51 0.47
C LEU A 104 4.70 -10.31 -1.04
N THR A 105 5.41 -9.25 -1.43
CA THR A 105 5.62 -8.92 -2.83
C THR A 105 6.51 -9.95 -3.53
N ALA A 106 7.53 -10.49 -2.84
CA ALA A 106 8.38 -11.55 -3.38
C ALA A 106 7.61 -12.88 -3.53
N GLU A 107 6.77 -13.25 -2.57
CA GLU A 107 5.93 -14.46 -2.66
C GLU A 107 4.85 -14.34 -3.74
N ALA A 108 4.31 -13.14 -3.95
CA ALA A 108 3.40 -12.86 -5.04
C ALA A 108 4.10 -12.99 -6.41
N ASP A 109 5.28 -12.42 -6.56
CA ASP A 109 6.10 -12.48 -7.78
C ASP A 109 6.44 -13.93 -8.18
N LYS A 110 6.87 -14.77 -7.23
CA LYS A 110 7.11 -16.21 -7.44
C LYS A 110 5.90 -16.95 -8.03
N ARG A 111 4.69 -16.46 -7.79
CA ARG A 111 3.42 -17.02 -8.25
C ARG A 111 2.87 -16.36 -9.51
N GLY A 112 3.59 -15.39 -10.06
CA GLY A 112 3.11 -14.58 -11.18
C GLY A 112 1.94 -13.67 -10.82
N ILE A 113 1.83 -13.28 -9.54
CA ILE A 113 0.82 -12.34 -9.05
C ILE A 113 1.42 -10.94 -9.01
N PHE A 114 0.82 -10.02 -9.75
CA PHE A 114 1.21 -8.62 -9.78
C PHE A 114 0.56 -7.88 -8.61
N VAL A 115 1.38 -7.33 -7.71
CA VAL A 115 0.92 -6.53 -6.57
C VAL A 115 0.72 -5.08 -6.99
N ILE A 116 -0.42 -4.51 -6.65
CA ILE A 116 -0.78 -3.11 -6.94
C ILE A 116 -1.16 -2.43 -5.62
N GLN A 117 -0.35 -1.47 -5.19
CA GLN A 117 -0.63 -0.64 -4.02
C GLN A 117 -1.52 0.54 -4.42
N MET A 118 -2.67 0.63 -3.80
CA MET A 118 -3.61 1.73 -3.98
C MET A 118 -3.40 2.79 -2.89
N PHE A 119 -3.51 4.06 -3.25
CA PHE A 119 -3.42 5.18 -2.32
C PHE A 119 -4.23 6.39 -2.77
N TYR A 120 -4.53 7.28 -1.84
CA TYR A 120 -5.18 8.57 -2.13
C TYR A 120 -4.15 9.70 -2.22
N ASN A 121 -4.26 10.50 -3.27
CA ASN A 121 -3.41 11.68 -3.47
C ASN A 121 -3.68 12.81 -2.47
N ILE A 122 -4.83 12.79 -1.80
CA ILE A 122 -5.27 13.84 -0.87
C ILE A 122 -4.86 13.59 0.58
N LEU A 123 -4.31 12.42 0.89
CA LEU A 123 -3.88 12.07 2.24
C LEU A 123 -2.42 12.47 2.49
N LEU A 124 -2.16 12.89 3.71
CA LEU A 124 -0.84 13.17 4.25
C LEU A 124 -0.65 12.35 5.52
N SER A 125 0.60 12.01 5.85
CA SER A 125 0.89 11.44 7.16
C SER A 125 0.52 12.43 8.27
N LYS A 126 0.10 11.89 9.41
CA LYS A 126 -0.28 12.72 10.56
C LYS A 126 0.86 13.59 11.06
N PRO A 127 2.11 13.07 11.26
CA PRO A 127 3.22 13.92 11.68
C PRO A 127 3.56 15.02 10.67
N PHE A 128 3.51 14.72 9.37
CA PHE A 128 3.73 15.73 8.34
C PHE A 128 2.66 16.83 8.39
N ALA A 129 1.41 16.43 8.50
CA ALA A 129 0.30 17.37 8.58
C ALA A 129 0.40 18.25 9.85
N GLU A 130 0.72 17.67 11.00
CA GLU A 130 0.90 18.38 12.26
C GLU A 130 2.06 19.38 12.20
N HIS A 131 3.20 18.95 11.63
CA HIS A 131 4.39 19.81 11.52
C HIS A 131 4.13 21.09 10.72
N TYR A 132 3.30 21.01 9.68
CA TYR A 132 2.99 22.14 8.81
C TYR A 132 1.62 22.77 9.05
N GLY A 133 0.90 22.39 10.11
CA GLY A 133 -0.44 22.92 10.42
C GLY A 133 -1.49 22.58 9.36
N LEU A 134 -1.36 21.45 8.70
CA LEU A 134 -2.26 20.95 7.66
C LEU A 134 -3.26 19.94 8.21
N LYS A 135 -4.33 19.68 7.47
CA LYS A 135 -5.20 18.52 7.72
C LYS A 135 -4.62 17.27 7.09
N THR A 136 -4.84 16.12 7.72
CA THR A 136 -4.44 14.82 7.15
C THR A 136 -5.16 14.51 5.84
N GLN A 137 -6.43 14.92 5.73
CA GLN A 137 -7.20 14.85 4.50
C GLN A 137 -7.90 16.20 4.26
N ASP A 138 -7.77 16.73 3.06
CA ASP A 138 -8.48 17.94 2.66
C ASP A 138 -8.70 17.94 1.15
N ARG A 139 -9.96 17.71 0.74
CA ARG A 139 -10.37 17.72 -0.67
C ARG A 139 -10.27 19.10 -1.33
N ASN A 140 -10.30 20.15 -0.51
CA ASN A 140 -10.22 21.54 -0.97
C ASN A 140 -8.81 22.11 -0.82
N ARG A 141 -7.82 21.29 -0.43
CA ARG A 141 -6.45 21.76 -0.28
C ARG A 141 -5.90 22.21 -1.62
N PRO A 142 -5.39 23.43 -1.71
CA PRO A 142 -4.69 23.87 -2.91
C PRO A 142 -3.40 23.03 -3.07
N ILE A 143 -3.04 22.75 -4.31
CA ILE A 143 -1.75 22.12 -4.61
C ILE A 143 -0.66 23.14 -4.32
N THR A 144 0.09 22.93 -3.24
CA THR A 144 1.24 23.74 -2.86
C THR A 144 2.55 23.06 -3.25
N PRO A 145 3.64 23.81 -3.47
CA PRO A 145 4.95 23.20 -3.72
C PRO A 145 5.36 22.21 -2.64
N LEU A 146 5.06 22.49 -1.37
CA LEU A 146 5.36 21.60 -0.24
C LEU A 146 4.64 20.25 -0.36
N VAL A 147 3.32 20.27 -0.54
CA VAL A 147 2.53 19.03 -0.63
C VAL A 147 2.88 18.24 -1.90
N SER A 148 3.11 18.94 -3.01
CA SER A 148 3.55 18.33 -4.26
C SER A 148 4.91 17.65 -4.11
N ASP A 149 5.87 18.30 -3.46
CA ASP A 149 7.20 17.73 -3.22
C ASP A 149 7.14 16.49 -2.31
N TYR A 150 6.40 16.58 -1.20
CA TYR A 150 6.19 15.46 -0.29
C TYR A 150 5.57 14.24 -1.00
N THR A 151 4.50 14.47 -1.76
CA THR A 151 3.83 13.37 -2.48
C THR A 151 4.73 12.76 -3.54
N ARG A 152 5.42 13.59 -4.34
CA ARG A 152 6.36 13.13 -5.35
C ARG A 152 7.48 12.30 -4.77
N LYS A 153 8.08 12.74 -3.66
CA LYS A 153 9.17 12.02 -2.97
C LYS A 153 8.68 10.73 -2.33
N SER A 154 7.49 10.73 -1.73
CA SER A 154 6.88 9.51 -1.18
C SER A 154 6.69 8.44 -2.25
N VAL A 155 6.13 8.81 -3.40
CA VAL A 155 5.95 7.91 -4.54
C VAL A 155 7.29 7.44 -5.10
N ALA A 156 8.26 8.34 -5.28
CA ALA A 156 9.58 7.99 -5.81
C ALA A 156 10.31 7.01 -4.89
N ALA A 157 10.36 7.29 -3.58
CA ALA A 157 10.98 6.41 -2.60
C ALA A 157 10.30 5.03 -2.53
N PHE A 158 8.97 4.98 -2.70
CA PHE A 158 8.24 3.73 -2.72
C PHE A 158 8.58 2.89 -3.97
N ILE A 159 8.60 3.50 -5.16
CA ILE A 159 8.93 2.80 -6.42
C ILE A 159 10.37 2.31 -6.41
N GLU A 160 11.29 3.10 -5.88
CA GLU A 160 12.70 2.71 -5.76
C GLU A 160 12.88 1.51 -4.83
N LYS A 161 12.17 1.52 -3.70
CA LYS A 161 12.27 0.46 -2.69
C LYS A 161 11.56 -0.83 -3.07
N TYR A 162 10.42 -0.73 -3.75
CA TYR A 162 9.57 -1.86 -4.14
C TYR A 162 9.32 -1.88 -5.65
N PRO A 163 10.36 -2.14 -6.47
CA PRO A 163 10.28 -1.98 -7.93
C PRO A 163 9.33 -2.99 -8.62
N ASN A 164 8.94 -4.06 -7.93
CA ASN A 164 7.98 -5.07 -8.41
C ASN A 164 6.52 -4.77 -8.04
N VAL A 165 6.24 -3.58 -7.52
CA VAL A 165 4.88 -3.17 -7.11
C VAL A 165 4.37 -2.07 -8.02
N GLY A 166 3.18 -2.27 -8.57
CA GLY A 166 2.45 -1.23 -9.30
C GLY A 166 1.73 -0.26 -8.36
N LEU A 167 1.39 0.90 -8.85
CA LEU A 167 0.64 1.91 -8.10
C LEU A 167 -0.71 2.19 -8.77
N LEU A 168 -1.75 2.33 -7.95
CA LEU A 168 -3.04 2.85 -8.37
C LEU A 168 -3.38 4.09 -7.53
N VAL A 169 -3.49 5.22 -8.20
CA VAL A 169 -3.82 6.50 -7.55
C VAL A 169 -5.33 6.70 -7.54
N CYS A 170 -5.90 6.83 -6.35
CA CYS A 170 -7.27 7.26 -6.18
C CYS A 170 -7.32 8.78 -6.04
N LEU A 171 -7.96 9.43 -7.00
CA LEU A 171 -8.22 10.86 -6.97
C LEU A 171 -9.42 11.12 -6.07
N GLY A 172 -9.20 11.77 -4.94
CA GLY A 172 -10.21 12.06 -3.93
C GLY A 172 -10.90 13.39 -4.09
#